data_b76d5fef7021ee9d935e88a8aa1da392
#
_entry.id   b76d5fef7021ee9d935e88a8aa1da392
#
_cell.length_a   1.000
_cell.length_b   1.000
_cell.length_c   1.000
_cell.angle_alpha   90.00
_cell.angle_beta   90.00
_cell.angle_gamma   90.00
#
_symmetry.space_group_name_H-M   'P 1'
#
loop_
_entity.id
_entity.type
_entity.pdbx_description
1 polymer ?
#
loop_
_entity_poly.entity_id
_entity_poly.type
_entity_poly.pdbx_seq_one_letter_code
_entity_poly.pdbx_strand_id
1 'polypeptide(L)'
;MYDYIIVGAGSAGCVLANRLSENNQVLLLEAGGADTSPFIHMPAGIVRLLASRTENWAFDTAAEPALNNRRLYWPRGKVLGGSSSINGMIYIRGHAADYDLWRQLGNEGWSY
;
A
#
# COMPACT_ATOMS: atom_id res chain seq x y z
N MET A 1 -21.08 20.33 -4.22
CA MET A 1 -20.85 19.23 -5.21
C MET A 1 -19.36 18.98 -5.20
N TYR A 2 -18.89 17.73 -5.16
CA TYR A 2 -17.45 17.43 -5.22
C TYR A 2 -16.99 17.38 -6.67
N ASP A 3 -15.80 17.93 -6.94
CA ASP A 3 -15.17 17.88 -8.26
C ASP A 3 -14.50 16.53 -8.50
N TYR A 4 -13.97 15.93 -7.40
CA TYR A 4 -13.30 14.63 -7.43
C TYR A 4 -13.73 13.75 -6.26
N ILE A 5 -13.87 12.47 -6.52
CA ILE A 5 -14.06 11.43 -5.51
C ILE A 5 -12.88 10.45 -5.60
N ILE A 6 -12.12 10.33 -4.53
CA ILE A 6 -10.97 9.43 -4.43
C ILE A 6 -11.38 8.27 -3.53
N VAL A 7 -11.22 7.05 -4.02
CA VAL A 7 -11.54 5.83 -3.28
C VAL A 7 -10.25 5.18 -2.77
N GLY A 8 -10.11 5.15 -1.47
CA GLY A 8 -8.95 4.63 -0.75
C GLY A 8 -7.96 5.72 -0.36
N ALA A 9 -7.72 5.88 0.94
CA ALA A 9 -6.75 6.79 1.53
C ALA A 9 -5.39 6.11 1.78
N GLY A 10 -4.95 5.29 0.85
CA GLY A 10 -3.60 4.73 0.82
C GLY A 10 -2.58 5.75 0.29
N SER A 11 -1.35 5.30 0.02
CA SER A 11 -0.25 6.18 -0.43
C SER A 11 -0.63 7.01 -1.66
N ALA A 12 -1.24 6.40 -2.67
CA ALA A 12 -1.63 7.10 -3.90
C ALA A 12 -2.83 8.05 -3.65
N GLY A 13 -3.87 7.59 -2.94
CA GLY A 13 -5.06 8.40 -2.68
C GLY A 13 -4.75 9.63 -1.82
N CYS A 14 -3.89 9.51 -0.84
CA CYS A 14 -3.44 10.65 -0.04
C CYS A 14 -2.69 11.70 -0.88
N VAL A 15 -1.83 11.28 -1.80
CA VAL A 15 -1.13 12.19 -2.72
C VAL A 15 -2.12 12.88 -3.64
N LEU A 16 -3.05 12.15 -4.24
CA LEU A 16 -4.07 12.72 -5.10
C LEU A 16 -4.98 13.70 -4.33
N ALA A 17 -5.42 13.32 -3.13
CA ALA A 17 -6.23 14.18 -2.29
C ALA A 17 -5.51 15.49 -1.96
N ASN A 18 -4.23 15.42 -1.57
CA ASN A 18 -3.42 16.59 -1.29
C ASN A 18 -3.28 17.51 -2.50
N ARG A 19 -2.94 16.97 -3.67
CA ARG A 19 -2.71 17.77 -4.87
C ARG A 19 -3.98 18.36 -5.47
N LEU A 20 -5.04 17.56 -5.54
CA LEU A 20 -6.28 18.01 -6.16
C LEU A 20 -7.07 18.99 -5.27
N SER A 21 -7.00 18.84 -3.94
CA SER A 21 -7.70 19.72 -3.00
C SER A 21 -7.14 21.14 -2.95
N GLU A 22 -6.01 21.40 -3.57
CA GLU A 22 -5.44 22.76 -3.65
C GLU A 22 -6.39 23.76 -4.34
N ASN A 23 -7.10 23.29 -5.38
CA ASN A 23 -8.01 24.15 -6.17
C ASN A 23 -9.40 23.54 -6.41
N ASN A 24 -9.71 22.38 -5.81
CA ASN A 24 -10.95 21.66 -6.05
C ASN A 24 -11.56 21.13 -4.74
N GLN A 25 -12.85 20.82 -4.79
CA GLN A 25 -13.52 20.10 -3.70
C GLN A 25 -13.37 18.61 -3.90
N VAL A 26 -12.62 17.96 -2.99
CA VAL A 26 -12.27 16.54 -3.08
C VAL A 26 -12.95 15.77 -1.95
N LEU A 27 -13.63 14.68 -2.28
CA LEU A 27 -14.12 13.69 -1.33
C LEU A 27 -13.16 12.51 -1.32
N LEU A 28 -12.54 12.23 -0.17
CA LEU A 28 -11.71 11.05 0.05
C LEU A 28 -12.48 10.03 0.87
N LEU A 29 -12.67 8.83 0.30
CA LEU A 29 -13.36 7.72 0.94
C LEU A 29 -12.34 6.67 1.36
N GLU A 30 -12.39 6.25 2.64
CA GLU A 30 -11.55 5.18 3.18
C GLU A 30 -12.44 4.13 3.85
N ALA A 31 -12.12 2.85 3.62
CA ALA A 31 -12.87 1.73 4.20
C ALA A 31 -12.49 1.45 5.66
N GLY A 32 -11.27 1.82 6.04
CA GLY A 32 -10.77 1.69 7.40
C GLY A 32 -11.02 2.92 8.25
N GLY A 33 -10.62 2.84 9.50
CA GLY A 33 -10.67 3.96 10.45
C GLY A 33 -9.44 4.86 10.37
N ALA A 34 -9.37 5.80 11.31
CA ALA A 34 -8.19 6.62 11.53
C ALA A 34 -7.02 5.76 12.05
N ASP A 35 -5.81 6.20 11.80
CA ASP A 35 -4.55 5.56 12.18
C ASP A 35 -4.16 5.79 13.66
N THR A 36 -5.14 5.73 14.53
CA THR A 36 -4.97 6.02 15.97
C THR A 36 -4.43 4.86 16.80
N SER A 37 -4.31 3.67 16.20
CA SER A 37 -3.77 2.50 16.88
C SER A 37 -2.30 2.74 17.28
N PRO A 38 -1.92 2.55 18.57
CA PRO A 38 -0.54 2.71 19.00
C PRO A 38 0.42 1.76 18.28
N PHE A 39 -0.08 0.63 17.76
CA PHE A 39 0.74 -0.32 17.02
C PHE A 39 1.18 0.19 15.65
N ILE A 40 0.45 1.16 15.06
CA ILE A 40 0.87 1.84 13.83
C ILE A 40 2.10 2.72 14.09
N HIS A 41 2.15 3.35 15.26
CA HIS A 41 3.20 4.31 15.62
C HIS A 41 4.41 3.65 16.31
N MET A 42 4.40 2.33 16.49
CA MET A 42 5.51 1.55 17.05
C MET A 42 6.12 0.60 16.01
N PRO A 43 7.43 0.64 15.75
CA PRO A 43 8.05 -0.31 14.81
C PRO A 43 7.77 -1.78 15.14
N ALA A 44 7.82 -2.17 16.41
CA ALA A 44 7.49 -3.53 16.84
C ALA A 44 6.00 -3.89 16.70
N GLY A 45 5.13 -2.91 16.49
CA GLY A 45 3.69 -3.09 16.31
C GLY A 45 3.30 -3.85 15.04
N ILE A 46 4.21 -3.94 14.06
CA ILE A 46 3.96 -4.62 12.78
C ILE A 46 3.41 -6.04 12.95
N VAL A 47 3.94 -6.80 13.90
CA VAL A 47 3.51 -8.18 14.16
C VAL A 47 2.03 -8.21 14.56
N ARG A 48 1.59 -7.24 15.39
CA ARG A 48 0.20 -7.11 15.80
C ARG A 48 -0.70 -6.66 14.64
N LEU A 49 -0.23 -5.70 13.86
CA LEU A 49 -0.97 -5.17 12.71
C LEU A 49 -1.18 -6.22 11.62
N LEU A 50 -0.19 -7.04 11.34
CA LEU A 50 -0.32 -8.13 10.36
C LEU A 50 -1.36 -9.19 10.81
N ALA A 51 -1.53 -9.39 12.10
CA ALA A 51 -2.56 -10.28 12.66
C ALA A 51 -3.92 -9.61 12.86
N SER A 52 -3.99 -8.28 12.76
CA SER A 52 -5.23 -7.51 12.93
C SER A 52 -6.23 -7.79 11.80
N ARG A 53 -7.51 -7.63 12.13
CA ARG A 53 -8.60 -7.58 11.13
C ARG A 53 -9.31 -6.23 11.13
N THR A 54 -8.88 -5.32 11.97
CA THR A 54 -9.38 -3.94 12.02
C THR A 54 -8.60 -3.07 11.06
N GLU A 55 -7.28 -3.05 11.18
CA GLU A 55 -6.37 -2.23 10.36
C GLU A 55 -5.86 -2.97 9.11
N ASN A 56 -6.27 -4.22 8.91
CA ASN A 56 -5.78 -5.07 7.83
C ASN A 56 -6.94 -5.86 7.21
N TRP A 57 -7.02 -5.87 5.88
CA TRP A 57 -7.97 -6.70 5.13
C TRP A 57 -7.73 -8.19 5.32
N ALA A 58 -6.49 -8.57 5.62
CA ALA A 58 -6.08 -9.95 5.87
C ALA A 58 -6.51 -10.91 4.74
N PHE A 59 -6.21 -10.55 3.50
CA PHE A 59 -6.52 -11.38 2.33
C PHE A 59 -5.64 -12.62 2.27
N ASP A 60 -6.14 -13.64 1.60
CA ASP A 60 -5.37 -14.77 1.11
C ASP A 60 -5.42 -14.80 -0.43
N THR A 61 -4.34 -15.23 -1.07
CA THR A 61 -4.34 -15.45 -2.51
C THR A 61 -5.28 -16.60 -2.88
N ALA A 62 -5.68 -16.68 -4.15
CA ALA A 62 -6.19 -17.92 -4.72
C ALA A 62 -5.11 -19.02 -4.60
N ALA A 63 -5.54 -20.27 -4.66
CA ALA A 63 -4.58 -21.38 -4.72
C ALA A 63 -3.75 -21.28 -6.01
N GLU A 64 -2.42 -21.33 -5.88
CA GLU A 64 -1.50 -21.21 -7.01
C GLU A 64 -0.97 -22.59 -7.42
N PRO A 65 -1.40 -23.15 -8.55
CA PRO A 65 -1.00 -24.49 -8.99
C PRO A 65 0.52 -24.63 -9.12
N ALA A 66 1.20 -23.60 -9.62
CA ALA A 66 2.66 -23.59 -9.78
C ALA A 66 3.43 -23.61 -8.44
N LEU A 67 2.74 -23.33 -7.33
CA LEU A 67 3.28 -23.36 -5.97
C LEU A 67 2.64 -24.46 -5.10
N ASN A 68 2.36 -25.62 -5.68
CA ASN A 68 1.73 -26.76 -5.00
C ASN A 68 0.35 -26.42 -4.40
N ASN A 69 -0.45 -25.64 -5.11
CA ASN A 69 -1.76 -25.14 -4.66
C ASN A 69 -1.70 -24.35 -3.35
N ARG A 70 -0.56 -23.77 -3.02
CA ARG A 70 -0.37 -22.98 -1.82
C ARG A 70 -1.19 -21.68 -1.91
N ARG A 71 -1.79 -21.30 -0.79
CA ARG A 71 -2.35 -19.97 -0.56
C ARG A 71 -1.36 -19.16 0.27
N LEU A 72 -1.18 -17.91 -0.07
CA LEU A 72 -0.30 -17.00 0.63
C LEU A 72 -1.14 -15.94 1.33
N TYR A 73 -0.84 -15.69 2.59
CA TYR A 73 -1.40 -14.58 3.32
C TYR A 73 -0.93 -13.26 2.71
N TRP A 74 -1.88 -12.37 2.43
CA TRP A 74 -1.64 -11.14 1.68
C TRP A 74 -2.17 -9.92 2.42
N PRO A 75 -1.44 -9.39 3.42
CA PRO A 75 -1.88 -8.25 4.20
C PRO A 75 -2.01 -6.99 3.33
N ARG A 76 -3.06 -6.22 3.57
CA ARG A 76 -3.30 -4.90 2.98
C ARG A 76 -3.93 -4.01 4.03
N GLY A 77 -3.43 -2.78 4.17
CA GLY A 77 -3.96 -1.84 5.15
C GLY A 77 -5.42 -1.49 4.88
N LYS A 78 -6.20 -1.46 5.96
CA LYS A 78 -7.59 -1.02 6.04
C LYS A 78 -7.66 0.08 7.09
N VAL A 79 -7.08 1.22 6.77
CA VAL A 79 -6.87 2.34 7.70
C VAL A 79 -6.41 3.56 6.88
N LEU A 80 -6.57 4.76 7.41
CA LEU A 80 -5.94 5.95 6.81
C LEU A 80 -4.42 5.72 6.64
N GLY A 81 -3.91 6.02 5.44
CA GLY A 81 -2.55 5.68 5.01
C GLY A 81 -2.44 4.31 4.33
N GLY A 82 -3.48 3.45 4.46
CA GLY A 82 -3.51 2.15 3.80
C GLY A 82 -2.35 1.25 4.19
N SER A 83 -1.75 0.57 3.22
CA SER A 83 -0.62 -0.34 3.48
C SER A 83 0.66 0.38 3.93
N SER A 84 0.80 1.69 3.71
CA SER A 84 1.93 2.44 4.29
C SER A 84 1.83 2.59 5.80
N SER A 85 0.62 2.49 6.39
CA SER A 85 0.44 2.49 7.85
C SER A 85 0.73 1.14 8.52
N ILE A 86 0.80 0.05 7.75
CA ILE A 86 1.06 -1.31 8.26
C ILE A 86 2.25 -2.00 7.58
N ASN A 87 3.12 -1.27 6.91
CA ASN A 87 4.26 -1.83 6.18
C ASN A 87 5.35 -2.36 7.13
N GLY A 88 6.29 -3.13 6.58
CA GLY A 88 7.41 -3.70 7.33
C GLY A 88 8.57 -2.72 7.58
N MET A 89 8.45 -1.45 7.15
CA MET A 89 9.48 -0.41 7.32
C MET A 89 10.88 -0.81 6.82
N ILE A 90 10.93 -1.67 5.80
CA ILE A 90 12.18 -2.11 5.19
C ILE A 90 12.57 -1.11 4.12
N TYR A 91 13.76 -0.54 4.25
CA TYR A 91 14.36 0.31 3.23
C TYR A 91 15.55 -0.42 2.61
N ILE A 92 15.39 -0.85 1.38
CA ILE A 92 16.42 -1.50 0.59
C ILE A 92 16.29 -1.09 -0.87
N ARG A 93 17.40 -0.83 -1.51
CA ARG A 93 17.43 -0.57 -2.96
C ARG A 93 17.32 -1.89 -3.72
N GLY A 94 16.65 -1.87 -4.87
CA GLY A 94 16.70 -2.97 -5.82
C GLY A 94 18.10 -3.15 -6.40
N HIS A 95 18.37 -4.34 -6.93
CA HIS A 95 19.65 -4.63 -7.55
C HIS A 95 19.80 -3.86 -8.88
N ALA A 96 20.96 -3.24 -9.10
CA ALA A 96 21.20 -2.42 -10.28
C ALA A 96 20.93 -3.16 -11.61
N ALA A 97 21.31 -4.44 -11.68
CA ALA A 97 21.10 -5.25 -12.88
C ALA A 97 19.61 -5.45 -13.24
N ASP A 98 18.69 -5.40 -12.28
CA ASP A 98 17.25 -5.53 -12.55
C ASP A 98 16.75 -4.31 -13.34
N TYR A 99 17.16 -3.12 -12.93
CA TYR A 99 16.81 -1.87 -13.63
C TYR A 99 17.49 -1.77 -14.99
N ASP A 100 18.75 -2.17 -15.10
CA ASP A 100 19.47 -2.20 -16.36
C ASP A 100 18.85 -3.20 -17.34
N LEU A 101 18.34 -4.34 -16.85
CA LEU A 101 17.56 -5.28 -17.65
C LEU A 101 16.27 -4.63 -18.14
N TRP A 102 15.56 -3.89 -17.30
CA TRP A 102 14.35 -3.17 -17.75
C TRP A 102 14.66 -2.23 -18.89
N ARG A 103 15.75 -1.47 -18.81
CA ARG A 103 16.20 -0.62 -19.92
C ARG A 103 16.50 -1.45 -21.18
N GLN A 104 17.22 -2.58 -21.05
CA GLN A 104 17.55 -3.46 -22.17
C GLN A 104 16.32 -4.02 -22.85
N LEU A 105 15.23 -4.23 -22.12
CA LEU A 105 13.95 -4.68 -22.63
C LEU A 105 13.14 -3.56 -23.32
N GLY A 106 13.71 -2.38 -23.52
CA GLY A 106 13.11 -1.27 -24.22
C GLY A 106 12.45 -0.19 -23.34
N ASN A 107 12.59 -0.28 -22.01
CA ASN A 107 12.06 0.72 -21.09
C ASN A 107 13.13 1.80 -20.84
N GLU A 108 13.31 2.69 -21.77
CA GLU A 108 14.27 3.78 -21.65
C GLU A 108 13.95 4.65 -20.42
N GLY A 109 15.00 5.12 -19.72
CA GLY A 109 14.87 5.89 -18.49
C GLY A 109 14.72 5.08 -17.21
N TRP A 110 14.65 3.74 -17.28
CA TRP A 110 14.53 2.85 -16.11
C TRP A 110 15.86 2.20 -15.70
N SER A 111 16.99 2.66 -16.20
CA SER A 111 18.31 2.21 -15.70
C SER A 111 18.56 2.65 -14.25
N TYR A 112 19.41 1.92 -13.57
CA TYR A 112 19.86 2.25 -12.20
C TYR A 112 20.64 3.56 -12.17
#